data_39161421733b99d8540669155d344f78
#
_entry.id   39161421733b99d8540669155d344f78
#
_cell.length_a   1.000
_cell.length_b   1.000
_cell.length_c   1.000
_cell.angle_alpha   90.00
_cell.angle_beta   90.00
_cell.angle_gamma   90.00
#
_symmetry.space_group_name_H-M   'P 1'
#
loop_
_entity.id
_entity.type
_entity.pdbx_description
1 polymer ?
#
loop_
_entity_poly.entity_id
_entity_poly.type
_entity_poly.pdbx_seq_one_letter_code
_entity_poly.pdbx_strand_id
1 'polypeptide(L)'
;VESQIRLHGFDPADSLVTIKPRDGGELFHVEDIVAAIAEHGDSLATVLLPGVQYYTGQVMPINAIVQAGHAAGATVGIDLAHSVGNVALTLHESNVDFATWCSYKYVNSSPGGISGIYVHERHVNDQSLPKLIGWWGNRMETRFAMENSFDPYPTAESWAASNVTALPMAALRASLEIFDDAGGVVALRSKSQKQTAYLLYLLDELLGGDVQSLTPRDPEQRGCQLSLEIVPDDIDGRAVFEAIEAAGVFCDWRFPNVIRVAPTPLFNTFSEIRRFVDLLAGAIAANRTL
;
A
#
# COMPACT_ATOMS: atom_id res chain seq x y z
N VAL A 1 -11.24 3.80 9.87
CA VAL A 1 -12.03 2.62 10.29
C VAL A 1 -13.03 3.02 11.36
N GLU A 2 -12.64 3.54 12.53
CA GLU A 2 -13.53 3.88 13.63
C GLU A 2 -14.76 4.73 13.24
N SER A 3 -14.58 5.75 12.39
CA SER A 3 -15.70 6.59 11.95
C SER A 3 -16.77 5.81 11.18
N GLN A 4 -16.36 4.78 10.43
CA GLN A 4 -17.29 3.90 9.72
C GLN A 4 -18.03 2.97 10.69
N ILE A 5 -17.34 2.45 11.69
CA ILE A 5 -17.95 1.64 12.76
C ILE A 5 -19.05 2.46 13.47
N ARG A 6 -18.73 3.70 13.87
CA ARG A 6 -19.72 4.62 14.48
C ARG A 6 -20.88 4.96 13.55
N LEU A 7 -20.61 5.15 12.24
CA LEU A 7 -21.66 5.43 11.26
C LEU A 7 -22.70 4.28 11.17
N HIS A 8 -22.24 3.05 11.37
CA HIS A 8 -23.09 1.87 11.40
C HIS A 8 -23.70 1.57 12.79
N GLY A 9 -23.51 2.45 13.76
CA GLY A 9 -24.14 2.37 15.09
C GLY A 9 -23.41 1.48 16.10
N PHE A 10 -22.16 1.10 15.83
CA PHE A 10 -21.34 0.29 16.74
C PHE A 10 -20.29 1.12 17.48
N ASP A 11 -19.85 0.63 18.63
CA ASP A 11 -18.74 1.22 19.37
C ASP A 11 -17.43 0.63 18.88
N PRO A 12 -16.46 1.45 18.43
CA PRO A 12 -15.12 0.97 18.05
C PRO A 12 -14.37 0.27 19.19
N ALA A 13 -14.62 0.61 20.44
CA ALA A 13 -14.00 -0.06 21.58
C ALA A 13 -14.35 -1.56 21.66
N ASP A 14 -15.57 -1.90 21.23
CA ASP A 14 -16.08 -3.27 21.24
C ASP A 14 -15.92 -3.97 19.87
N SER A 15 -15.82 -3.19 18.78
CA SER A 15 -15.96 -3.70 17.41
C SER A 15 -14.70 -3.61 16.57
N LEU A 16 -13.60 -3.01 17.09
CA LEU A 16 -12.34 -2.88 16.37
C LEU A 16 -11.22 -3.65 17.07
N VAL A 17 -10.70 -4.65 16.39
CA VAL A 17 -9.46 -5.32 16.79
C VAL A 17 -8.31 -4.77 15.97
N THR A 18 -7.26 -4.31 16.64
CA THR A 18 -6.04 -3.80 16.00
C THR A 18 -4.88 -4.74 16.28
N ILE A 19 -4.30 -5.30 15.23
CA ILE A 19 -3.09 -6.11 15.33
C ILE A 19 -1.88 -5.18 15.43
N LYS A 20 -0.98 -5.48 16.37
CA LYS A 20 0.29 -4.77 16.55
C LYS A 20 1.46 -5.69 16.27
N PRO A 21 2.62 -5.14 15.85
CA PRO A 21 3.87 -5.91 15.87
C PRO A 21 4.18 -6.43 17.27
N ARG A 22 5.02 -7.48 17.35
CA ARG A 22 5.55 -7.99 18.63
C ARG A 22 6.38 -6.93 19.33
N ASP A 23 6.45 -6.99 20.66
CA ASP A 23 7.24 -6.06 21.46
C ASP A 23 8.71 -5.99 20.98
N GLY A 24 9.19 -4.78 20.79
CA GLY A 24 10.54 -4.51 20.26
C GLY A 24 10.72 -4.76 18.75
N GLY A 25 9.63 -5.03 18.01
CA GLY A 25 9.65 -5.21 16.55
C GLY A 25 8.74 -4.26 15.82
N GLU A 26 8.99 -4.09 14.52
CA GLU A 26 8.18 -3.26 13.62
C GLU A 26 7.44 -4.10 12.55
N LEU A 27 7.82 -5.37 12.40
CA LEU A 27 7.27 -6.26 11.38
C LEU A 27 6.12 -7.11 11.94
N PHE A 28 5.14 -7.34 11.07
CA PHE A 28 4.04 -8.25 11.35
C PHE A 28 4.42 -9.69 10.99
N HIS A 29 4.07 -10.62 11.85
CA HIS A 29 4.24 -12.05 11.62
C HIS A 29 2.90 -12.67 11.21
N VAL A 30 2.92 -13.50 10.17
CA VAL A 30 1.69 -14.12 9.65
C VAL A 30 0.97 -14.96 10.69
N GLU A 31 1.73 -15.62 11.56
CA GLU A 31 1.20 -16.46 12.63
C GLU A 31 0.35 -15.65 13.62
N ASP A 32 0.77 -14.42 13.94
CA ASP A 32 0.06 -13.54 14.88
C ASP A 32 -1.23 -13.02 14.25
N ILE A 33 -1.20 -12.71 12.94
CA ILE A 33 -2.38 -12.28 12.19
C ILE A 33 -3.40 -13.43 12.14
N VAL A 34 -2.97 -14.63 11.77
CA VAL A 34 -3.83 -15.82 11.68
C VAL A 34 -4.38 -16.19 13.06
N ALA A 35 -3.57 -16.12 14.11
CA ALA A 35 -4.01 -16.38 15.48
C ALA A 35 -5.07 -15.39 15.95
N ALA A 36 -4.89 -14.08 15.68
CA ALA A 36 -5.88 -13.06 16.01
C ALA A 36 -7.21 -13.26 15.25
N ILE A 37 -7.17 -13.64 13.99
CA ILE A 37 -8.36 -13.96 13.20
C ILE A 37 -9.09 -15.18 13.81
N ALA A 38 -8.34 -16.23 14.16
CA ALA A 38 -8.90 -17.44 14.73
C ALA A 38 -9.48 -17.23 16.15
N GLU A 39 -8.86 -16.37 16.96
CA GLU A 39 -9.33 -16.01 18.30
C GLU A 39 -10.72 -15.36 18.28
N HIS A 40 -10.97 -14.50 17.30
CA HIS A 40 -12.25 -13.82 17.15
C HIS A 40 -13.32 -14.67 16.41
N GLY A 41 -12.88 -15.61 15.56
CA GLY A 41 -13.74 -16.61 14.92
C GLY A 41 -15.04 -16.04 14.37
N ASP A 42 -16.16 -16.64 14.76
CA ASP A 42 -17.53 -16.31 14.29
C ASP A 42 -17.98 -14.88 14.63
N SER A 43 -17.30 -14.18 15.52
CA SER A 43 -17.61 -12.78 15.85
C SER A 43 -16.99 -11.79 14.84
N LEU A 44 -16.09 -12.26 13.97
CA LEU A 44 -15.35 -11.42 13.04
C LEU A 44 -16.14 -11.21 11.74
N ALA A 45 -16.62 -10.00 11.51
CA ALA A 45 -17.36 -9.66 10.30
C ALA A 45 -16.42 -9.35 9.11
N THR A 46 -15.32 -8.64 9.35
CA THR A 46 -14.43 -8.16 8.29
C THR A 46 -12.97 -8.15 8.75
N VAL A 47 -12.09 -8.65 7.90
CA VAL A 47 -10.64 -8.45 8.00
C VAL A 47 -10.25 -7.38 7.01
N LEU A 48 -9.58 -6.31 7.46
CA LEU A 48 -9.07 -5.23 6.60
C LEU A 48 -7.60 -4.96 6.93
N LEU A 49 -6.72 -5.35 6.03
CA LEU A 49 -5.26 -5.21 6.21
C LEU A 49 -4.62 -4.59 4.95
N PRO A 50 -3.44 -3.94 5.08
CA PRO A 50 -2.71 -3.45 3.91
C PRO A 50 -2.10 -4.62 3.13
N GLY A 51 -1.96 -4.47 1.80
CA GLY A 51 -1.16 -5.39 0.99
C GLY A 51 0.34 -5.11 1.12
N VAL A 52 0.70 -3.83 1.30
CA VAL A 52 2.05 -3.39 1.70
C VAL A 52 1.90 -2.40 2.85
N GLN A 53 2.57 -2.69 3.96
CA GLN A 53 2.54 -1.84 5.15
C GLN A 53 3.28 -0.52 4.87
N TYR A 54 2.61 0.60 5.08
CA TYR A 54 3.10 1.91 4.64
C TYR A 54 4.35 2.40 5.40
N TYR A 55 4.52 2.01 6.67
CA TYR A 55 5.63 2.44 7.50
C TYR A 55 6.89 1.63 7.21
N THR A 56 6.79 0.31 7.29
CA THR A 56 7.93 -0.61 7.11
C THR A 56 8.20 -1.00 5.66
N GLY A 57 7.24 -0.85 4.75
CA GLY A 57 7.35 -1.38 3.38
C GLY A 57 7.17 -2.90 3.27
N GLN A 58 6.78 -3.57 4.37
CA GLN A 58 6.55 -5.01 4.39
C GLN A 58 5.38 -5.41 3.50
N VAL A 59 5.59 -6.37 2.62
CA VAL A 59 4.54 -7.04 1.83
C VAL A 59 3.82 -8.04 2.72
N MET A 60 2.50 -7.93 2.79
CA MET A 60 1.67 -8.80 3.63
C MET A 60 1.32 -10.10 2.91
N PRO A 61 1.21 -11.22 3.62
CA PRO A 61 0.92 -12.55 3.05
C PRO A 61 -0.57 -12.71 2.75
N ILE A 62 -1.08 -12.03 1.69
CA ILE A 62 -2.50 -11.91 1.35
C ILE A 62 -3.20 -13.28 1.34
N ASN A 63 -2.59 -14.30 0.72
CA ASN A 63 -3.21 -15.64 0.63
C ASN A 63 -3.51 -16.24 2.01
N ALA A 64 -2.57 -16.17 2.94
CA ALA A 64 -2.75 -16.71 4.29
C ALA A 64 -3.83 -15.92 5.07
N ILE A 65 -3.84 -14.59 4.90
CA ILE A 65 -4.84 -13.71 5.52
C ILE A 65 -6.24 -14.03 5.01
N VAL A 66 -6.40 -14.17 3.69
CA VAL A 66 -7.69 -14.49 3.06
C VAL A 66 -8.19 -15.86 3.50
N GLN A 67 -7.32 -16.87 3.50
CA GLN A 67 -7.68 -18.23 3.96
C GLN A 67 -8.15 -18.23 5.42
N ALA A 68 -7.43 -17.53 6.30
CA ALA A 68 -7.80 -17.45 7.71
C ALA A 68 -9.13 -16.69 7.90
N GLY A 69 -9.29 -15.55 7.22
CA GLY A 69 -10.52 -14.75 7.29
C GLY A 69 -11.75 -15.53 6.81
N HIS A 70 -11.63 -16.21 5.67
CA HIS A 70 -12.73 -17.03 5.15
C HIS A 70 -13.02 -18.25 6.05
N ALA A 71 -12.01 -18.86 6.65
CA ALA A 71 -12.21 -19.94 7.62
C ALA A 71 -12.98 -19.48 8.88
N ALA A 72 -12.85 -18.20 9.25
CA ALA A 72 -13.60 -17.55 10.32
C ALA A 72 -14.98 -17.01 9.84
N GLY A 73 -15.34 -17.15 8.55
CA GLY A 73 -16.59 -16.62 7.99
C GLY A 73 -16.56 -15.11 7.71
N ALA A 74 -15.41 -14.47 7.81
CA ALA A 74 -15.26 -13.04 7.62
C ALA A 74 -15.07 -12.66 6.14
N THR A 75 -15.54 -11.47 5.77
CA THR A 75 -15.18 -10.83 4.49
C THR A 75 -13.77 -10.23 4.58
N VAL A 76 -12.94 -10.45 3.56
CA VAL A 76 -11.54 -9.98 3.57
C VAL A 76 -11.31 -8.87 2.54
N GLY A 77 -11.00 -7.68 3.04
CA GLY A 77 -10.61 -6.51 2.25
C GLY A 77 -9.12 -6.20 2.36
N ILE A 78 -8.53 -5.72 1.27
CA ILE A 78 -7.12 -5.34 1.24
C ILE A 78 -6.97 -3.87 0.83
N ASP A 79 -6.28 -3.08 1.67
CA ASP A 79 -5.80 -1.74 1.28
C ASP A 79 -4.54 -1.88 0.41
N LEU A 80 -4.68 -1.58 -0.86
CA LEU A 80 -3.62 -1.69 -1.85
C LEU A 80 -2.94 -0.35 -2.17
N ALA A 81 -3.13 0.68 -1.35
CA ALA A 81 -2.58 2.01 -1.59
C ALA A 81 -1.04 2.04 -1.79
N HIS A 82 -0.32 1.11 -1.17
CA HIS A 82 1.13 0.94 -1.36
C HIS A 82 1.50 -0.29 -2.22
N SER A 83 0.52 -1.01 -2.75
CA SER A 83 0.75 -2.26 -3.48
C SER A 83 0.61 -2.11 -4.99
N VAL A 84 -0.47 -1.45 -5.46
CA VAL A 84 -0.75 -1.27 -6.90
C VAL A 84 0.36 -0.45 -7.55
N GLY A 85 0.96 -0.98 -8.62
CA GLY A 85 2.11 -0.38 -9.30
C GLY A 85 3.47 -0.65 -8.65
N ASN A 86 3.50 -1.31 -7.47
CA ASN A 86 4.70 -1.60 -6.69
C ASN A 86 5.03 -3.10 -6.63
N VAL A 87 4.04 -3.94 -6.38
CA VAL A 87 4.19 -5.39 -6.31
C VAL A 87 3.18 -6.09 -7.22
N ALA A 88 3.50 -7.32 -7.66
CA ALA A 88 2.56 -8.13 -8.41
C ALA A 88 1.40 -8.58 -7.50
N LEU A 89 0.19 -8.53 -8.03
CA LEU A 89 -1.04 -8.86 -7.32
C LEU A 89 -1.84 -9.91 -8.10
N THR A 90 -2.42 -10.87 -7.39
CA THR A 90 -3.26 -11.95 -7.90
C THR A 90 -4.56 -12.01 -7.10
N LEU A 91 -5.34 -10.91 -7.12
CA LEU A 91 -6.48 -10.72 -6.22
C LEU A 91 -7.58 -11.77 -6.41
N HIS A 92 -7.86 -12.14 -7.66
CA HIS A 92 -8.87 -13.14 -7.99
C HIS A 92 -8.43 -14.55 -7.53
N GLU A 93 -7.22 -14.96 -7.89
CA GLU A 93 -6.65 -16.25 -7.49
C GLU A 93 -6.47 -16.37 -5.98
N SER A 94 -6.20 -15.25 -5.34
CA SER A 94 -6.10 -15.13 -3.87
C SER A 94 -7.46 -15.10 -3.18
N ASN A 95 -8.57 -15.07 -3.93
CA ASN A 95 -9.93 -14.97 -3.41
C ASN A 95 -10.20 -13.75 -2.51
N VAL A 96 -9.51 -12.63 -2.71
CA VAL A 96 -9.80 -11.38 -2.02
C VAL A 96 -11.23 -10.95 -2.29
N ASP A 97 -12.00 -10.56 -1.28
CA ASP A 97 -13.39 -10.14 -1.45
C ASP A 97 -13.50 -8.77 -2.08
N PHE A 98 -12.75 -7.82 -1.55
CA PHE A 98 -12.63 -6.47 -2.11
C PHE A 98 -11.27 -5.86 -1.84
N ALA A 99 -10.89 -4.88 -2.65
CA ALA A 99 -9.70 -4.10 -2.41
C ALA A 99 -9.89 -2.66 -2.87
N THR A 100 -9.12 -1.74 -2.27
CA THR A 100 -9.15 -0.32 -2.64
C THR A 100 -7.74 0.24 -2.73
N TRP A 101 -7.53 1.23 -3.61
CA TRP A 101 -6.24 1.92 -3.73
C TRP A 101 -6.39 3.33 -4.25
N CYS A 102 -5.40 4.17 -3.95
CA CYS A 102 -5.20 5.44 -4.61
C CYS A 102 -4.25 5.25 -5.81
N SER A 103 -4.49 5.96 -6.90
CA SER A 103 -3.65 5.85 -8.10
C SER A 103 -2.50 6.87 -8.16
N TYR A 104 -2.47 7.85 -7.27
CA TYR A 104 -1.46 8.92 -7.26
C TYR A 104 -0.12 8.54 -6.63
N LYS A 105 -0.01 7.36 -6.01
CA LYS A 105 1.26 6.85 -5.46
C LYS A 105 2.08 6.16 -6.56
N TYR A 106 2.27 4.86 -6.48
CA TYR A 106 3.14 4.12 -7.40
C TYR A 106 2.63 4.03 -8.83
N VAL A 107 1.31 4.26 -9.05
CA VAL A 107 0.74 4.34 -10.41
C VAL A 107 0.93 5.73 -11.05
N ASN A 108 1.42 6.73 -10.31
CA ASN A 108 1.80 8.05 -10.83
C ASN A 108 0.71 8.80 -11.61
N SER A 109 -0.56 8.67 -11.22
CA SER A 109 -1.70 9.28 -11.94
C SER A 109 -1.90 10.77 -11.66
N SER A 110 -0.93 11.47 -11.12
CA SER A 110 -0.93 12.86 -10.65
C SER A 110 -1.56 13.08 -9.27
N PRO A 111 -1.24 14.21 -8.59
CA PRO A 111 -1.91 14.63 -7.37
C PRO A 111 -3.43 14.75 -7.59
N GLY A 112 -4.22 14.22 -6.64
CA GLY A 112 -5.68 14.17 -6.77
C GLY A 112 -6.19 13.13 -7.76
N GLY A 113 -5.34 12.19 -8.19
CA GLY A 113 -5.74 11.07 -9.04
C GLY A 113 -6.88 10.25 -8.42
N ILE A 114 -7.69 9.65 -9.29
CA ILE A 114 -8.84 8.84 -8.87
C ILE A 114 -8.40 7.58 -8.12
N SER A 115 -9.28 7.09 -7.25
CA SER A 115 -9.09 5.80 -6.59
C SER A 115 -9.61 4.66 -7.46
N GLY A 116 -9.12 3.45 -7.20
CA GLY A 116 -9.64 2.23 -7.78
C GLY A 116 -10.22 1.31 -6.72
N ILE A 117 -11.13 0.44 -7.15
CA ILE A 117 -11.69 -0.63 -6.34
C ILE A 117 -11.61 -1.95 -7.12
N TYR A 118 -11.50 -3.03 -6.38
CA TYR A 118 -11.73 -4.39 -6.82
C TYR A 118 -12.85 -4.99 -6.00
N VAL A 119 -13.76 -5.71 -6.64
CA VAL A 119 -14.79 -6.51 -6.00
C VAL A 119 -14.79 -7.87 -6.68
N HIS A 120 -14.67 -8.93 -5.89
CA HIS A 120 -14.67 -10.29 -6.41
C HIS A 120 -16.01 -10.61 -7.07
N GLU A 121 -16.01 -11.36 -8.18
CA GLU A 121 -17.19 -11.68 -8.97
C GLU A 121 -18.33 -12.35 -8.17
N ARG A 122 -18.00 -13.10 -7.11
CA ARG A 122 -19.01 -13.73 -6.23
C ARG A 122 -19.92 -12.72 -5.53
N HIS A 123 -19.48 -11.44 -5.42
CA HIS A 123 -20.23 -10.37 -4.74
C HIS A 123 -20.95 -9.41 -5.69
N VAL A 124 -20.58 -9.37 -6.97
CA VAL A 124 -21.11 -8.35 -7.90
C VAL A 124 -22.61 -8.50 -8.18
N ASN A 125 -23.11 -9.72 -8.15
CA ASN A 125 -24.54 -10.02 -8.38
C ASN A 125 -25.37 -10.11 -7.08
N ASP A 126 -24.74 -10.03 -5.93
CA ASP A 126 -25.47 -10.07 -4.65
C ASP A 126 -26.13 -8.72 -4.37
N GLN A 127 -27.44 -8.67 -4.57
CA GLN A 127 -28.24 -7.48 -4.31
C GLN A 127 -28.58 -7.28 -2.84
N SER A 128 -28.31 -8.28 -1.98
CA SER A 128 -28.52 -8.18 -0.53
C SER A 128 -27.41 -7.39 0.17
N LEU A 129 -26.24 -7.24 -0.47
CA LEU A 129 -25.13 -6.46 0.07
C LEU A 129 -25.50 -4.97 0.17
N PRO A 130 -25.44 -4.36 1.36
CA PRO A 130 -25.65 -2.94 1.52
C PRO A 130 -24.52 -2.16 0.83
N LYS A 131 -24.89 -1.30 -0.11
CA LYS A 131 -23.94 -0.43 -0.83
C LYS A 131 -24.53 0.95 -1.07
N LEU A 132 -23.66 1.96 -1.13
CA LEU A 132 -24.04 3.31 -1.52
C LEU A 132 -24.19 3.33 -3.05
N ILE A 133 -25.43 3.13 -3.50
CA ILE A 133 -25.77 3.15 -4.92
C ILE A 133 -25.95 4.56 -5.44
N GLY A 134 -25.61 4.77 -6.72
CA GLY A 134 -25.83 6.01 -7.41
C GLY A 134 -26.16 5.78 -8.88
N TRP A 135 -26.56 6.82 -9.58
CA TRP A 135 -27.03 6.73 -10.96
C TRP A 135 -26.01 6.16 -11.95
N TRP A 136 -24.71 6.34 -11.67
CA TRP A 136 -23.65 5.85 -12.55
C TRP A 136 -23.45 4.33 -12.48
N GLY A 137 -23.84 3.70 -11.37
CA GLY A 137 -23.83 2.24 -11.22
C GLY A 137 -24.91 1.51 -12.03
N ASN A 138 -25.89 2.23 -12.59
CA ASN A 138 -26.86 1.64 -13.51
C ASN A 138 -26.21 1.32 -14.87
N ARG A 139 -26.73 0.31 -15.54
CA ARG A 139 -26.36 -0.03 -16.94
C ARG A 139 -26.55 1.19 -17.83
N MET A 140 -25.66 1.35 -18.81
CA MET A 140 -25.69 2.47 -19.73
C MET A 140 -26.99 2.52 -20.53
N GLU A 141 -27.56 1.38 -20.86
CA GLU A 141 -28.78 1.21 -21.63
C GLU A 141 -30.03 1.74 -20.88
N THR A 142 -30.06 1.60 -19.57
CA THR A 142 -31.20 1.96 -18.72
C THR A 142 -30.99 3.22 -17.89
N ARG A 143 -29.75 3.68 -17.77
CA ARG A 143 -29.35 4.82 -16.91
C ARG A 143 -30.20 6.08 -17.11
N PHE A 144 -30.61 6.35 -18.35
CA PHE A 144 -31.40 7.53 -18.72
C PHE A 144 -32.89 7.23 -18.97
N ALA A 145 -33.35 6.02 -18.64
CA ALA A 145 -34.76 5.65 -18.76
C ALA A 145 -35.65 6.32 -17.69
N MET A 146 -35.04 6.99 -16.69
CA MET A 146 -35.73 7.70 -15.59
C MET A 146 -36.64 6.80 -14.75
N GLU A 147 -36.28 5.51 -14.66
CA GLU A 147 -36.98 4.54 -13.82
C GLU A 147 -36.53 4.65 -12.35
N ASN A 148 -37.46 4.31 -11.43
CA ASN A 148 -37.19 4.31 -10.00
C ASN A 148 -36.56 2.98 -9.49
N SER A 149 -35.96 2.21 -10.40
CA SER A 149 -35.29 0.94 -10.10
C SER A 149 -33.79 1.03 -10.36
N PHE A 150 -33.01 0.37 -9.52
CA PHE A 150 -31.57 0.23 -9.74
C PHE A 150 -31.30 -1.00 -10.61
N ASP A 151 -30.76 -0.79 -11.80
CA ASP A 151 -30.36 -1.84 -12.76
C ASP A 151 -28.81 -1.88 -12.88
N PRO A 152 -28.11 -2.58 -11.94
CA PRO A 152 -26.68 -2.53 -11.84
C PRO A 152 -25.95 -3.29 -12.96
N TYR A 153 -24.73 -2.81 -13.29
CA TYR A 153 -23.78 -3.67 -13.97
C TYR A 153 -23.41 -4.87 -13.08
N PRO A 154 -23.23 -6.07 -13.66
CA PRO A 154 -22.76 -7.25 -12.93
C PRO A 154 -21.22 -7.22 -12.72
N THR A 155 -20.69 -6.09 -12.37
CA THR A 155 -19.25 -5.79 -12.19
C THR A 155 -19.06 -4.81 -11.03
N ALA A 156 -17.81 -4.51 -10.67
CA ALA A 156 -17.47 -3.49 -9.68
C ALA A 156 -18.01 -2.09 -10.06
N GLU A 157 -18.39 -1.83 -11.31
CA GLU A 157 -19.00 -0.58 -11.76
C GLU A 157 -20.30 -0.27 -11.03
N SER A 158 -21.03 -1.29 -10.54
CA SER A 158 -22.25 -1.09 -9.73
C SER A 158 -22.01 -0.34 -8.42
N TRP A 159 -20.77 -0.19 -7.97
CA TRP A 159 -20.38 0.63 -6.81
C TRP A 159 -20.06 2.09 -7.19
N ALA A 160 -20.16 2.46 -8.46
CA ALA A 160 -19.92 3.85 -8.89
C ALA A 160 -21.14 4.73 -8.55
N ALA A 161 -21.00 5.59 -7.55
CA ALA A 161 -22.07 6.50 -7.14
C ALA A 161 -22.33 7.62 -8.15
N SER A 162 -21.30 8.12 -8.82
CA SER A 162 -21.38 9.18 -9.83
C SER A 162 -20.35 8.96 -10.95
N ASN A 163 -20.41 9.79 -11.99
CA ASN A 163 -19.44 9.75 -13.08
C ASN A 163 -18.03 10.10 -12.58
N VAL A 164 -17.05 9.49 -13.22
CA VAL A 164 -15.63 9.76 -12.93
C VAL A 164 -15.21 11.13 -13.50
N THR A 165 -14.22 11.74 -12.86
CA THR A 165 -13.61 13.00 -13.33
C THR A 165 -12.72 12.73 -14.54
N ALA A 166 -12.99 13.41 -15.67
CA ALA A 166 -12.34 13.11 -16.96
C ALA A 166 -10.83 13.41 -16.96
N LEU A 167 -10.39 14.53 -16.37
CA LEU A 167 -8.96 14.91 -16.39
C LEU A 167 -8.08 13.95 -15.56
N PRO A 168 -8.41 13.61 -14.30
CA PRO A 168 -7.66 12.59 -13.56
C PRO A 168 -7.70 11.20 -14.23
N MET A 169 -8.80 10.84 -14.89
CA MET A 169 -8.89 9.59 -15.64
C MET A 169 -7.92 9.57 -16.84
N ALA A 170 -7.81 10.69 -17.57
CA ALA A 170 -6.86 10.81 -18.67
C ALA A 170 -5.41 10.69 -18.20
N ALA A 171 -5.07 11.30 -17.05
CA ALA A 171 -3.74 11.18 -16.46
C ALA A 171 -3.45 9.72 -16.01
N LEU A 172 -4.43 9.05 -15.38
CA LEU A 172 -4.30 7.64 -15.03
C LEU A 172 -4.07 6.76 -16.26
N ARG A 173 -4.86 6.97 -17.32
CA ARG A 173 -4.71 6.22 -18.57
C ARG A 173 -3.30 6.39 -19.17
N ALA A 174 -2.81 7.62 -19.28
CA ALA A 174 -1.47 7.88 -19.78
C ALA A 174 -0.38 7.21 -18.95
N SER A 175 -0.54 7.19 -17.62
CA SER A 175 0.39 6.46 -16.74
C SER A 175 0.35 4.96 -16.96
N LEU A 176 -0.84 4.36 -17.10
CA LEU A 176 -0.97 2.92 -17.36
C LEU A 176 -0.36 2.52 -18.72
N GLU A 177 -0.49 3.35 -19.74
CA GLU A 177 0.17 3.16 -21.04
C GLU A 177 1.71 3.10 -20.88
N ILE A 178 2.29 3.95 -20.03
CA ILE A 178 3.74 3.90 -19.71
C ILE A 178 4.11 2.59 -18.98
N PHE A 179 3.25 2.11 -18.06
CA PHE A 179 3.46 0.82 -17.41
C PHE A 179 3.45 -0.35 -18.41
N ASP A 180 2.52 -0.33 -19.36
CA ASP A 180 2.42 -1.33 -20.43
C ASP A 180 3.66 -1.31 -21.33
N ASP A 181 4.11 -0.13 -21.76
CA ASP A 181 5.33 0.07 -22.56
C ASP A 181 6.59 -0.42 -21.82
N ALA A 182 6.62 -0.32 -20.49
CA ALA A 182 7.70 -0.80 -19.65
C ALA A 182 7.67 -2.34 -19.41
N GLY A 183 6.69 -3.05 -19.95
CA GLY A 183 6.51 -4.49 -19.80
C GLY A 183 5.69 -4.88 -18.57
N GLY A 184 4.94 -3.95 -18.01
CA GLY A 184 4.04 -4.14 -16.87
C GLY A 184 4.73 -4.26 -15.51
N VAL A 185 3.92 -4.47 -14.49
CA VAL A 185 4.38 -4.51 -13.08
C VAL A 185 5.41 -5.62 -12.84
N VAL A 186 5.32 -6.75 -13.52
CA VAL A 186 6.26 -7.88 -13.34
C VAL A 186 7.67 -7.51 -13.79
N ALA A 187 7.81 -6.86 -14.96
CA ALA A 187 9.10 -6.40 -15.46
C ALA A 187 9.69 -5.31 -14.55
N LEU A 188 8.86 -4.34 -14.14
CA LEU A 188 9.24 -3.29 -13.21
C LEU A 188 9.65 -3.85 -11.84
N ARG A 189 8.96 -4.87 -11.35
CA ARG A 189 9.29 -5.56 -10.11
C ARG A 189 10.70 -6.16 -10.14
N SER A 190 11.09 -6.79 -11.25
CA SER A 190 12.44 -7.35 -11.44
C SER A 190 13.53 -6.27 -11.31
N LYS A 191 13.30 -5.06 -11.85
CA LYS A 191 14.22 -3.91 -11.67
C LYS A 191 14.21 -3.41 -10.23
N SER A 192 13.03 -3.26 -9.62
CA SER A 192 12.85 -2.81 -8.23
C SER A 192 13.59 -3.71 -7.23
N GLN A 193 13.52 -5.03 -7.39
CA GLN A 193 14.27 -5.98 -6.54
C GLN A 193 15.78 -5.75 -6.61
N LYS A 194 16.32 -5.51 -7.82
CA LYS A 194 17.74 -5.20 -8.01
C LYS A 194 18.12 -3.84 -7.42
N GLN A 195 17.27 -2.83 -7.58
CA GLN A 195 17.48 -1.49 -7.03
C GLN A 195 17.51 -1.50 -5.50
N THR A 196 16.55 -2.17 -4.86
CA THR A 196 16.51 -2.28 -3.40
C THR A 196 17.60 -3.15 -2.84
N ALA A 197 18.02 -4.22 -3.54
CA ALA A 197 19.19 -5.01 -3.17
C ALA A 197 20.48 -4.19 -3.23
N TYR A 198 20.64 -3.39 -4.29
CA TYR A 198 21.80 -2.49 -4.45
C TYR A 198 21.83 -1.41 -3.36
N LEU A 199 20.69 -0.83 -3.04
CA LEU A 199 20.59 0.16 -1.95
C LEU A 199 20.99 -0.47 -0.61
N LEU A 200 20.44 -1.63 -0.26
CA LEU A 200 20.79 -2.34 0.97
C LEU A 200 22.30 -2.69 1.03
N TYR A 201 22.86 -3.15 -0.09
CA TYR A 201 24.31 -3.41 -0.18
C TYR A 201 25.14 -2.16 0.10
N LEU A 202 24.79 -1.02 -0.51
CA LEU A 202 25.51 0.25 -0.28
C LEU A 202 25.38 0.75 1.17
N LEU A 203 24.20 0.59 1.78
CA LEU A 203 23.98 0.96 3.18
C LEU A 203 24.88 0.10 4.11
N ASP A 204 24.93 -1.21 3.88
CA ASP A 204 25.78 -2.11 4.67
C ASP A 204 27.27 -1.78 4.54
N GLU A 205 27.77 -1.52 3.32
CA GLU A 205 29.17 -1.24 3.06
C GLU A 205 29.63 0.15 3.52
N LEU A 206 28.77 1.16 3.43
CA LEU A 206 29.16 2.56 3.62
C LEU A 206 28.66 3.18 4.91
N LEU A 207 27.57 2.65 5.48
CA LEU A 207 26.85 3.20 6.63
C LEU A 207 26.54 2.15 7.70
N GLY A 208 27.26 1.02 7.67
CA GLY A 208 27.02 -0.09 8.59
C GLY A 208 27.10 0.36 10.06
N GLY A 209 26.00 0.22 10.80
CA GLY A 209 25.83 0.63 12.18
C GLY A 209 25.17 1.99 12.37
N ASP A 210 25.23 2.89 11.40
CA ASP A 210 24.57 4.20 11.47
C ASP A 210 23.12 4.18 10.95
N VAL A 211 22.84 3.27 10.01
CA VAL A 211 21.53 3.14 9.37
C VAL A 211 21.06 1.70 9.38
N GLN A 212 19.86 1.48 9.86
CA GLN A 212 19.19 0.18 9.83
C GLN A 212 17.96 0.22 8.92
N SER A 213 17.74 -0.85 8.13
CA SER A 213 16.49 -1.00 7.39
C SER A 213 15.44 -1.69 8.25
N LEU A 214 14.32 -1.03 8.50
CA LEU A 214 13.12 -1.63 9.10
C LEU A 214 12.36 -2.50 8.09
N THR A 215 12.59 -2.27 6.79
CA THR A 215 11.99 -3.05 5.71
C THR A 215 12.64 -4.43 5.63
N PRO A 216 11.87 -5.51 5.42
CA PRO A 216 12.44 -6.85 5.28
C PRO A 216 13.51 -6.94 4.20
N ARG A 217 14.58 -7.70 4.49
CA ARG A 217 15.67 -7.93 3.53
C ARG A 217 15.32 -8.94 2.45
N ASP A 218 14.34 -9.81 2.71
CA ASP A 218 13.82 -10.73 1.70
C ASP A 218 13.11 -9.95 0.58
N PRO A 219 13.54 -10.06 -0.69
CA PRO A 219 12.94 -9.36 -1.80
C PRO A 219 11.46 -9.68 -2.02
N GLU A 220 10.98 -10.86 -1.60
CA GLU A 220 9.57 -11.22 -1.70
C GLU A 220 8.70 -10.56 -0.62
N GLN A 221 9.32 -10.12 0.47
CA GLN A 221 8.63 -9.46 1.57
C GLN A 221 8.71 -7.93 1.54
N ARG A 222 9.19 -7.32 0.44
CA ARG A 222 9.22 -5.86 0.29
C ARG A 222 8.87 -5.41 -1.13
N GLY A 223 8.39 -4.17 -1.24
CA GLY A 223 8.27 -3.45 -2.51
C GLY A 223 9.55 -2.66 -2.86
N CYS A 224 9.40 -1.52 -3.53
CA CYS A 224 10.51 -0.60 -3.82
C CYS A 224 10.83 0.35 -2.65
N GLN A 225 9.96 0.45 -1.64
CA GLN A 225 10.20 1.27 -0.45
C GLN A 225 11.17 0.59 0.50
N LEU A 226 12.14 1.36 1.02
CA LEU A 226 12.91 1.04 2.22
C LEU A 226 12.68 2.11 3.29
N SER A 227 12.47 1.68 4.52
CA SER A 227 12.36 2.53 5.70
C SER A 227 13.64 2.44 6.48
N LEU A 228 14.39 3.53 6.51
CA LEU A 228 15.74 3.61 7.04
C LEU A 228 15.71 4.34 8.37
N GLU A 229 16.08 3.64 9.44
CA GLU A 229 16.23 4.19 10.77
C GLU A 229 17.66 4.67 10.98
N ILE A 230 17.81 5.88 11.51
CA ILE A 230 19.10 6.38 11.99
C ILE A 230 19.28 5.86 13.42
N VAL A 231 20.26 4.99 13.63
CA VAL A 231 20.37 4.18 14.86
C VAL A 231 21.08 4.91 16.00
N PRO A 232 22.24 5.59 15.81
CA PRO A 232 22.97 6.17 16.91
C PRO A 232 22.28 7.40 17.53
N ASP A 233 22.24 7.46 18.86
CA ASP A 233 21.68 8.57 19.61
C ASP A 233 22.48 9.90 19.47
N ASP A 234 23.73 9.81 19.02
CA ASP A 234 24.60 10.97 18.76
C ASP A 234 24.39 11.59 17.38
N ILE A 235 23.43 11.06 16.59
CA ILE A 235 23.08 11.59 15.26
C ILE A 235 21.66 12.16 15.30
N ASP A 236 21.52 13.46 14.98
CA ASP A 236 20.20 14.05 14.75
C ASP A 236 19.62 13.60 13.40
N GLY A 237 18.80 12.56 13.42
CA GLY A 237 18.19 11.99 12.20
C GLY A 237 17.28 12.99 11.48
N ARG A 238 16.65 13.93 12.20
CA ARG A 238 15.83 14.97 11.57
C ARG A 238 16.70 15.97 10.81
N ALA A 239 17.83 16.38 11.35
CA ALA A 239 18.79 17.23 10.67
C ALA A 239 19.43 16.52 9.46
N VAL A 240 19.68 15.21 9.55
CA VAL A 240 20.12 14.40 8.41
C VAL A 240 19.09 14.43 7.28
N PHE A 241 17.80 14.21 7.59
CA PHE A 241 16.72 14.27 6.61
C PHE A 241 16.66 15.65 5.93
N GLU A 242 16.70 16.74 6.68
CA GLU A 242 16.67 18.11 6.14
C GLU A 242 17.89 18.41 5.26
N ALA A 243 19.06 17.89 5.62
CA ALA A 243 20.28 18.07 4.82
C ALA A 243 20.20 17.35 3.46
N ILE A 244 19.69 16.12 3.40
CA ILE A 244 19.52 15.41 2.12
C ILE A 244 18.39 16.02 1.28
N GLU A 245 17.31 16.51 1.89
CA GLU A 245 16.24 17.23 1.20
C GLU A 245 16.77 18.52 0.55
N ALA A 246 17.57 19.31 1.28
CA ALA A 246 18.25 20.50 0.76
C ALA A 246 19.21 20.18 -0.39
N ALA A 247 19.80 18.96 -0.43
CA ALA A 247 20.63 18.47 -1.50
C ALA A 247 19.85 17.91 -2.71
N GLY A 248 18.50 18.01 -2.70
CA GLY A 248 17.60 17.63 -3.79
C GLY A 248 17.17 16.16 -3.77
N VAL A 249 17.19 15.50 -2.61
CA VAL A 249 16.63 14.17 -2.41
C VAL A 249 15.21 14.29 -1.88
N PHE A 250 14.22 13.93 -2.69
CA PHE A 250 12.81 13.96 -2.31
C PHE A 250 12.38 12.60 -1.74
N CYS A 251 12.28 12.53 -0.42
CA CYS A 251 11.82 11.38 0.34
C CYS A 251 10.91 11.86 1.49
N ASP A 252 10.51 11.01 2.40
CA ASP A 252 9.70 11.47 3.53
C ASP A 252 10.25 11.02 4.89
N TRP A 253 9.91 11.81 5.91
CA TRP A 253 10.24 11.58 7.30
C TRP A 253 9.07 10.91 8.03
N ARG A 254 9.39 9.92 8.85
CA ARG A 254 8.45 9.30 9.79
C ARG A 254 9.02 9.33 11.20
N PHE A 255 8.21 9.88 12.10
CA PHE A 255 8.55 9.91 13.51
C PHE A 255 8.69 8.45 14.05
N PRO A 256 9.61 8.17 14.99
CA PRO A 256 10.51 9.17 15.60
C PRO A 256 11.78 9.47 14.80
N ASN A 257 12.34 8.55 14.01
CA ASN A 257 13.67 8.64 13.42
C ASN A 257 13.84 7.85 12.12
N VAL A 258 12.84 7.86 11.25
CA VAL A 258 12.83 7.04 10.03
C VAL A 258 12.73 7.89 8.76
N ILE A 259 13.65 7.65 7.84
CA ILE A 259 13.64 8.19 6.48
C ILE A 259 13.12 7.12 5.54
N ARG A 260 11.96 7.37 4.88
CA ARG A 260 11.43 6.43 3.88
C ARG A 260 11.88 6.85 2.49
N VAL A 261 12.52 5.92 1.79
CA VAL A 261 12.97 6.09 0.40
C VAL A 261 12.33 5.04 -0.49
N ALA A 262 12.02 5.41 -1.71
CA ALA A 262 11.37 4.50 -2.66
C ALA A 262 11.99 4.68 -4.05
N PRO A 263 13.11 4.00 -4.37
CA PRO A 263 13.66 4.00 -5.70
C PRO A 263 12.70 3.30 -6.67
N THR A 264 11.88 4.13 -7.34
CA THR A 264 10.81 3.65 -8.22
C THR A 264 11.38 3.20 -9.56
N PRO A 265 11.10 1.97 -10.01
CA PRO A 265 11.77 1.39 -11.19
C PRO A 265 11.48 2.12 -12.50
N LEU A 266 10.34 2.82 -12.63
CA LEU A 266 10.01 3.57 -13.84
C LEU A 266 10.98 4.73 -14.10
N PHE A 267 11.41 5.45 -13.08
CA PHE A 267 12.18 6.69 -13.29
C PHE A 267 13.49 6.78 -12.49
N ASN A 268 13.68 5.97 -11.44
CA ASN A 268 14.96 6.00 -10.72
C ASN A 268 16.01 5.08 -11.35
N THR A 269 17.26 5.51 -11.25
CA THR A 269 18.45 4.83 -11.76
C THR A 269 19.32 4.30 -10.62
N PHE A 270 20.22 3.37 -10.93
CA PHE A 270 21.24 2.89 -9.97
C PHE A 270 22.23 4.00 -9.56
N SER A 271 22.51 4.93 -10.48
CA SER A 271 23.38 6.08 -10.19
C SER A 271 22.76 7.05 -9.19
N GLU A 272 21.44 7.26 -9.25
CA GLU A 272 20.73 8.06 -8.26
C GLU A 272 20.70 7.39 -6.89
N ILE A 273 20.57 6.08 -6.82
CA ILE A 273 20.68 5.31 -5.57
C ILE A 273 22.08 5.49 -4.96
N ARG A 274 23.14 5.39 -5.77
CA ARG A 274 24.50 5.62 -5.28
C ARG A 274 24.67 7.05 -4.76
N ARG A 275 24.22 8.05 -5.54
CA ARG A 275 24.24 9.46 -5.13
C ARG A 275 23.49 9.70 -3.82
N PHE A 276 22.32 9.09 -3.67
CA PHE A 276 21.54 9.17 -2.41
C PHE A 276 22.38 8.70 -1.22
N VAL A 277 23.01 7.53 -1.32
CA VAL A 277 23.82 6.98 -0.22
C VAL A 277 25.05 7.85 0.08
N ASP A 278 25.70 8.41 -0.93
CA ASP A 278 26.83 9.32 -0.74
C ASP A 278 26.38 10.61 0.00
N LEU A 279 25.21 11.17 -0.36
CA LEU A 279 24.64 12.33 0.32
C LEU A 279 24.22 12.00 1.75
N LEU A 280 23.61 10.83 1.97
CA LEU A 280 23.21 10.36 3.30
C LEU A 280 24.43 10.20 4.21
N ALA A 281 25.53 9.60 3.71
CA ALA A 281 26.79 9.45 4.43
C ALA A 281 27.37 10.82 4.84
N GLY A 282 27.40 11.77 3.91
CA GLY A 282 27.86 13.15 4.20
C GLY A 282 26.99 13.86 5.24
N ALA A 283 25.67 13.70 5.14
CA ALA A 283 24.73 14.29 6.09
C ALA A 283 24.87 13.68 7.50
N ILE A 284 25.03 12.37 7.61
CA ILE A 284 25.27 11.66 8.88
C ILE A 284 26.56 12.18 9.52
N ALA A 285 27.66 12.21 8.76
CA ALA A 285 28.94 12.67 9.27
C ALA A 285 28.91 14.14 9.76
N ALA A 286 28.14 14.99 9.08
CA ALA A 286 28.00 16.40 9.43
C ALA A 286 27.08 16.67 10.65
N ASN A 287 26.16 15.75 10.98
CA ASN A 287 25.17 15.89 12.05
C ASN A 287 25.42 14.94 13.24
N ARG A 288 26.60 14.35 13.31
CA ARG A 288 27.05 13.58 14.48
C ARG A 288 27.58 14.56 15.54
N THR A 289 27.00 14.50 16.73
CA THR A 289 27.50 15.26 17.89
C THR A 289 28.76 14.60 18.46
N LEU A 290 29.79 15.41 18.77
CA LEU A 290 31.05 14.96 19.35
C LEU A 290 30.89 14.54 20.82
#